data_fb88710845ef814e905cac14d41cd075
#
_entry.id   fb88710845ef814e905cac14d41cd075
#
_cell.length_a   1.000
_cell.length_b   1.000
_cell.length_c   1.000
_cell.angle_alpha   90.00
_cell.angle_beta   90.00
_cell.angle_gamma   90.00
#
_symmetry.space_group_name_H-M   'P 1'
#
loop_
_entity.id
_entity.type
_entity.pdbx_description
1 polymer ?
#
loop_
_entity_poly.entity_id
_entity_poly.type
_entity_poly.pdbx_seq_one_letter_code
_entity_poly.pdbx_strand_id
1 'polypeptide(L)'
;MDDEESIRKALTRLLQSAGLDVETFTSGVTFLASIANRRPDCVVLDLHMPAMNGFEVQARLAESITPVPVVIITGHDSAETHDRALAGQPMAYLRKPVDDQALLDAIKLALAHKTTP
;
A
#
# COMPACT_ATOMS: atom_id res chain seq x y z
N MET A 1 0.59 -3.04 -4.24
CA MET A 1 -0.06 -2.69 -5.53
C MET A 1 0.85 -1.76 -6.30
N ASP A 2 1.31 -2.19 -7.43
CA ASP A 2 2.28 -1.46 -8.25
C ASP A 2 2.13 -1.91 -9.71
N ASP A 3 2.31 -1.02 -10.66
CA ASP A 3 2.22 -1.36 -12.10
C ASP A 3 3.52 -1.91 -12.67
N GLU A 4 4.63 -1.83 -11.95
CA GLU A 4 5.92 -2.36 -12.36
C GLU A 4 6.05 -3.82 -11.91
N GLU A 5 6.14 -4.74 -12.90
CA GLU A 5 6.21 -6.17 -12.63
C GLU A 5 7.43 -6.56 -11.78
N SER A 6 8.59 -5.96 -12.05
CA SER A 6 9.81 -6.27 -11.30
C SER A 6 9.67 -5.89 -9.83
N ILE A 7 9.01 -4.78 -9.53
CA ILE A 7 8.76 -4.32 -8.15
C ILE A 7 7.76 -5.26 -7.48
N ARG A 8 6.67 -5.62 -8.16
CA ARG A 8 5.69 -6.57 -7.59
C ARG A 8 6.34 -7.90 -7.22
N LYS A 9 7.19 -8.43 -8.11
CA LYS A 9 7.91 -9.69 -7.86
C LYS A 9 8.86 -9.59 -6.67
N ALA A 10 9.64 -8.50 -6.60
CA ALA A 10 10.58 -8.29 -5.51
C ALA A 10 9.86 -8.15 -4.16
N LEU A 11 8.79 -7.37 -4.11
CA LEU A 11 8.00 -7.20 -2.90
C LEU A 11 7.32 -8.50 -2.48
N THR A 12 6.80 -9.26 -3.44
CA THR A 12 6.17 -10.56 -3.15
C THR A 12 7.16 -11.50 -2.47
N ARG A 13 8.38 -11.61 -3.01
CA ARG A 13 9.42 -12.46 -2.43
C ARG A 13 9.79 -12.02 -1.02
N LEU A 14 9.97 -10.73 -0.83
CA LEU A 14 10.32 -10.18 0.48
C LEU A 14 9.23 -10.48 1.52
N LEU A 15 7.99 -10.20 1.19
CA LEU A 15 6.89 -10.36 2.14
C LEU A 15 6.60 -11.84 2.42
N GLN A 16 6.69 -12.70 1.41
CA GLN A 16 6.55 -14.14 1.63
C GLN A 16 7.66 -14.70 2.49
N SER A 17 8.89 -14.20 2.34
CA SER A 17 10.00 -14.62 3.19
C SER A 17 9.81 -14.22 4.65
N ALA A 18 9.00 -13.22 4.91
CA ALA A 18 8.63 -12.79 6.25
C ALA A 18 7.40 -13.51 6.81
N GLY A 19 6.89 -14.51 6.10
CA GLY A 19 5.74 -15.30 6.53
C GLY A 19 4.39 -14.68 6.25
N LEU A 20 4.33 -13.70 5.35
CA LEU A 20 3.09 -13.00 5.00
C LEU A 20 2.45 -13.57 3.73
N ASP A 21 1.13 -13.63 3.71
CA ASP A 21 0.39 -13.94 2.49
C ASP A 21 0.30 -12.68 1.63
N VAL A 22 0.62 -12.80 0.35
CA VAL A 22 0.71 -11.66 -0.55
C VAL A 22 -0.19 -11.86 -1.76
N GLU A 23 -0.97 -10.84 -2.07
CA GLU A 23 -1.74 -10.76 -3.30
C GLU A 23 -1.37 -9.46 -4.01
N THR A 24 -1.10 -9.52 -5.31
CA THR A 24 -0.64 -8.37 -6.07
C THR A 24 -1.68 -7.88 -7.06
N PHE A 25 -1.68 -6.57 -7.31
CA PHE A 25 -2.59 -5.91 -8.24
C PHE A 25 -1.83 -4.92 -9.10
N THR A 26 -2.22 -4.83 -10.37
CA THR A 26 -1.62 -3.91 -11.33
C THR A 26 -2.40 -2.62 -11.47
N SER A 27 -3.63 -2.57 -10.95
CA SER A 27 -4.46 -1.37 -11.02
C SER A 27 -5.32 -1.20 -9.78
N GLY A 28 -5.69 0.03 -9.50
CA GLY A 28 -6.58 0.35 -8.40
C GLY A 28 -7.98 -0.20 -8.59
N VAL A 29 -8.45 -0.25 -9.83
CA VAL A 29 -9.80 -0.77 -10.15
C VAL A 29 -9.90 -2.24 -9.77
N THR A 30 -8.92 -3.05 -10.20
CA THR A 30 -8.89 -4.48 -9.90
C THR A 30 -8.78 -4.72 -8.40
N PHE A 31 -7.94 -3.94 -7.72
CA PHE A 31 -7.78 -4.04 -6.27
C PHE A 31 -9.09 -3.73 -5.54
N LEU A 32 -9.73 -2.62 -5.86
CA LEU A 32 -10.97 -2.22 -5.18
C LEU A 32 -12.10 -3.22 -5.40
N ALA A 33 -12.15 -3.84 -6.58
CA ALA A 33 -13.10 -4.91 -6.85
C ALA A 33 -12.85 -6.13 -5.95
N SER A 34 -11.58 -6.44 -5.68
CA SER A 34 -11.23 -7.63 -4.87
C SER A 34 -11.54 -7.48 -3.40
N ILE A 35 -11.45 -6.26 -2.83
CA ILE A 35 -11.69 -6.06 -1.41
C ILE A 35 -13.15 -6.25 -1.01
N ALA A 36 -14.05 -6.23 -1.96
CA ALA A 36 -15.46 -6.55 -1.72
C ALA A 36 -15.62 -8.00 -1.26
N ASN A 37 -14.74 -8.90 -1.72
CA ASN A 37 -14.78 -10.32 -1.39
C ASN A 37 -13.80 -10.70 -0.29
N ARG A 38 -12.61 -10.10 -0.29
CA ARG A 38 -11.57 -10.41 0.67
C ARG A 38 -10.80 -9.16 1.05
N ARG A 39 -10.97 -8.74 2.30
CA ARG A 39 -10.34 -7.53 2.81
C ARG A 39 -8.91 -7.81 3.27
N PRO A 40 -7.92 -7.06 2.78
CA PRO A 40 -6.53 -7.24 3.22
C PRO A 40 -6.32 -6.66 4.62
N ASP A 41 -5.25 -7.11 5.28
CA ASP A 41 -4.84 -6.59 6.58
C ASP A 41 -3.98 -5.33 6.45
N CYS A 42 -3.32 -5.16 5.32
CA CYS A 42 -2.48 -4.01 5.01
C CYS A 42 -2.33 -3.91 3.50
N VAL A 43 -2.22 -2.69 3.00
CA VAL A 43 -2.00 -2.42 1.57
C VAL A 43 -0.69 -1.67 1.40
N VAL A 44 0.17 -2.16 0.52
CA VAL A 44 1.34 -1.43 0.04
C VAL A 44 0.96 -0.81 -1.29
N LEU A 45 0.96 0.50 -1.37
CA LEU A 45 0.34 1.25 -2.46
C LEU A 45 1.34 2.19 -3.14
N ASP A 46 1.53 2.01 -4.46
CA ASP A 46 2.22 2.98 -5.28
C ASP A 46 1.25 4.10 -5.67
N LEU A 47 1.65 5.35 -5.48
CA LEU A 47 0.80 6.50 -5.79
C LEU A 47 0.62 6.76 -7.28
N HIS A 48 1.61 6.40 -8.10
CA HIS A 48 1.63 6.74 -9.51
C HIS A 48 1.39 5.52 -10.39
N MET A 49 0.12 5.12 -10.49
CA MET A 49 -0.31 4.04 -11.36
C MET A 49 -1.23 4.58 -12.46
N PRO A 50 -1.24 3.96 -13.66
CA PRO A 50 -2.17 4.34 -14.70
C PRO A 50 -3.62 4.02 -14.32
N ALA A 51 -4.58 4.62 -15.00
CA ALA A 51 -6.02 4.44 -14.87
C ALA A 51 -6.60 4.99 -13.56
N MET A 52 -6.28 4.39 -12.42
CA MET A 52 -6.67 4.90 -11.11
C MET A 52 -5.40 5.03 -10.26
N ASN A 53 -5.02 6.25 -9.92
CA ASN A 53 -3.79 6.50 -9.16
C ASN A 53 -3.96 6.15 -7.67
N GLY A 54 -2.83 6.11 -6.97
CA GLY A 54 -2.81 5.72 -5.56
C GLY A 54 -3.62 6.65 -4.65
N PHE A 55 -3.74 7.92 -4.99
CA PHE A 55 -4.55 8.87 -4.20
C PHE A 55 -6.03 8.49 -4.23
N GLU A 56 -6.53 8.07 -5.39
CA GLU A 56 -7.92 7.63 -5.52
C GLU A 56 -8.18 6.35 -4.73
N VAL A 57 -7.24 5.41 -4.78
CA VAL A 57 -7.34 4.18 -3.98
C VAL A 57 -7.33 4.51 -2.50
N GLN A 58 -6.44 5.40 -2.07
CA GLN A 58 -6.34 5.84 -0.68
C GLN A 58 -7.66 6.46 -0.20
N ALA A 59 -8.25 7.33 -1.01
CA ALA A 59 -9.52 7.97 -0.69
C ALA A 59 -10.66 6.95 -0.56
N ARG A 60 -10.73 5.97 -1.47
CA ARG A 60 -11.74 4.92 -1.42
C ARG A 60 -11.60 4.03 -0.19
N LEU A 61 -10.39 3.71 0.20
CA LEU A 61 -10.13 2.93 1.41
C LEU A 61 -10.52 3.70 2.66
N ALA A 62 -10.30 5.02 2.68
CA ALA A 62 -10.67 5.87 3.81
C ALA A 62 -12.19 5.99 4.00
N GLU A 63 -12.97 5.84 2.95
CA GLU A 63 -14.43 5.85 2.99
C GLU A 63 -15.02 4.57 3.59
N SER A 64 -14.21 3.55 3.74
CA SER A 64 -14.64 2.25 4.25
C SER A 64 -15.02 2.33 5.73
N ILE A 65 -16.02 1.55 6.14
CA ILE A 65 -16.44 1.44 7.54
C ILE A 65 -15.28 0.95 8.42
N THR A 66 -14.49 0.04 7.89
CA THR A 66 -13.29 -0.46 8.57
C THR A 66 -12.08 -0.14 7.70
N PRO A 67 -11.39 0.97 7.95
CA PRO A 67 -10.24 1.34 7.12
C PRO A 67 -9.12 0.30 7.16
N VAL A 68 -8.50 0.08 6.00
CA VAL A 68 -7.34 -0.80 5.88
C VAL A 68 -6.08 0.06 6.03
N PRO A 69 -5.12 -0.35 6.88
CA PRO A 69 -3.84 0.37 6.97
C PRO A 69 -3.12 0.39 5.64
N VAL A 70 -2.59 1.56 5.27
CA VAL A 70 -1.92 1.77 3.98
C VAL A 70 -0.48 2.19 4.20
N VAL A 71 0.44 1.51 3.53
CA VAL A 71 1.84 1.90 3.42
C VAL A 71 2.05 2.44 2.01
N ILE A 72 2.41 3.71 1.92
CA ILE A 72 2.63 4.39 0.64
C ILE A 72 4.06 4.16 0.18
N ILE A 73 4.25 3.81 -1.10
CA ILE A 73 5.55 3.83 -1.76
C ILE A 73 5.46 4.73 -2.98
N THR A 74 6.52 5.48 -3.29
CA THR A 74 6.52 6.37 -4.44
C THR A 74 7.93 6.61 -4.99
N GLY A 75 8.04 6.65 -6.32
CA GLY A 75 9.25 7.11 -7.01
C GLY A 75 9.20 8.59 -7.39
N HIS A 76 8.07 9.25 -7.14
CA HIS A 76 7.84 10.65 -7.50
C HIS A 76 7.57 11.50 -6.26
N ASP A 77 8.59 11.61 -5.39
CA ASP A 77 8.45 12.39 -4.18
C ASP A 77 8.59 13.88 -4.48
N SER A 78 7.60 14.65 -4.05
CA SER A 78 7.62 16.10 -4.07
C SER A 78 6.87 16.60 -2.83
N ALA A 79 7.03 17.86 -2.47
CA ALA A 79 6.32 18.41 -1.32
C ALA A 79 4.80 18.29 -1.50
N GLU A 80 4.30 18.54 -2.70
CA GLU A 80 2.87 18.40 -3.01
C GLU A 80 2.39 16.95 -2.88
N THR A 81 3.13 16.00 -3.46
CA THR A 81 2.81 14.58 -3.39
C THR A 81 2.82 14.10 -1.93
N HIS A 82 3.85 14.49 -1.18
CA HIS A 82 4.00 14.13 0.21
C HIS A 82 2.83 14.65 1.05
N ASP A 83 2.51 15.94 0.93
CA ASP A 83 1.42 16.56 1.68
C ASP A 83 0.07 15.93 1.35
N ARG A 84 -0.18 15.66 0.07
CA ARG A 84 -1.42 15.05 -0.39
C ARG A 84 -1.57 13.62 0.14
N ALA A 85 -0.48 12.85 0.15
CA ALA A 85 -0.49 11.49 0.67
C ALA A 85 -0.74 11.48 2.18
N LEU A 86 -0.08 12.38 2.93
CA LEU A 86 -0.24 12.46 4.38
C LEU A 86 -1.64 12.88 4.81
N ALA A 87 -2.36 13.62 3.98
CA ALA A 87 -3.74 13.99 4.26
C ALA A 87 -4.65 12.75 4.42
N GLY A 88 -4.31 11.63 3.78
CA GLY A 88 -5.03 10.36 3.94
C GLY A 88 -4.60 9.52 5.13
N GLN A 89 -3.68 10.02 5.95
CA GLN A 89 -3.19 9.38 7.18
C GLN A 89 -2.67 7.94 6.96
N PRO A 90 -1.68 7.74 6.04
CA PRO A 90 -1.09 6.40 5.86
C PRO A 90 -0.26 6.01 7.08
N MET A 91 -0.03 4.72 7.26
CA MET A 91 0.85 4.21 8.32
C MET A 91 2.31 4.56 8.07
N ALA A 92 2.72 4.65 6.80
CA ALA A 92 4.06 5.04 6.43
C ALA A 92 4.09 5.58 5.00
N TYR A 93 5.10 6.39 4.72
CA TYR A 93 5.36 6.96 3.40
C TYR A 93 6.82 6.70 3.07
N LEU A 94 7.07 5.84 2.08
CA LEU A 94 8.42 5.41 1.74
C LEU A 94 8.75 5.78 0.28
N ARG A 95 9.98 6.21 0.05
CA ARG A 95 10.45 6.55 -1.29
C ARG A 95 11.15 5.36 -1.94
N LYS A 96 10.96 5.20 -3.25
CA LYS A 96 11.69 4.20 -4.03
C LYS A 96 13.13 4.68 -4.30
N PRO A 97 14.14 3.82 -4.30
CA PRO A 97 14.06 2.40 -3.98
C PRO A 97 13.80 2.17 -2.50
N VAL A 98 12.89 1.25 -2.19
CA VAL A 98 12.45 1.03 -0.82
C VAL A 98 13.44 0.11 -0.09
N ASP A 99 13.86 0.51 1.12
CA ASP A 99 14.66 -0.34 1.98
C ASP A 99 13.80 -1.50 2.51
N ASP A 100 14.29 -2.73 2.38
CA ASP A 100 13.55 -3.93 2.76
C ASP A 100 13.14 -3.90 4.23
N GLN A 101 14.05 -3.51 5.12
CA GLN A 101 13.76 -3.48 6.54
C GLN A 101 12.75 -2.38 6.89
N ALA A 102 12.87 -1.21 6.26
CA ALA A 102 11.93 -0.13 6.48
C ALA A 102 10.51 -0.53 6.08
N LEU A 103 10.37 -1.25 4.96
CA LEU A 103 9.09 -1.74 4.49
C LEU A 103 8.51 -2.78 5.45
N LEU A 104 9.32 -3.75 5.88
CA LEU A 104 8.86 -4.78 6.80
C LEU A 104 8.44 -4.19 8.14
N ASP A 105 9.19 -3.21 8.66
CA ASP A 105 8.85 -2.53 9.90
C ASP A 105 7.53 -1.77 9.78
N ALA A 106 7.31 -1.09 8.66
CA ALA A 106 6.06 -0.37 8.42
C ALA A 106 4.86 -1.32 8.35
N ILE A 107 5.01 -2.47 7.69
CA ILE A 107 3.95 -3.47 7.59
C ILE A 107 3.66 -4.09 8.95
N LYS A 108 4.68 -4.42 9.73
CA LYS A 108 4.49 -4.94 11.09
C LYS A 108 3.75 -3.96 11.96
N LEU A 109 4.07 -2.68 11.87
CA LEU A 109 3.37 -1.63 12.60
C LEU A 109 1.90 -1.55 12.18
N ALA A 110 1.63 -1.64 10.87
CA ALA A 110 0.27 -1.61 10.34
C ALA A 110 -0.56 -2.81 10.83
N LEU A 111 0.03 -4.00 10.82
CA LEU A 111 -0.65 -5.21 11.28
C LEU A 111 -0.92 -5.18 12.78
N ALA A 112 0.01 -4.65 13.56
CA ALA A 112 -0.17 -4.49 15.00
C ALA A 112 -1.27 -3.47 15.32
N HIS A 113 -1.34 -2.37 14.56
CA HIS A 113 -2.38 -1.36 14.72
C HIS A 113 -3.78 -1.93 14.47
N LYS A 114 -3.90 -2.80 13.47
CA LYS A 114 -5.17 -3.44 13.13
C LYS A 114 -5.70 -4.32 14.26
N THR A 115 -4.82 -4.98 14.99
CA THR A 115 -5.21 -5.88 16.09
C THR A 115 -5.53 -5.15 17.38
N THR A 116 -5.29 -3.84 17.44
CA THR A 116 -5.63 -3.03 18.61
C THR A 116 -7.13 -2.74 18.62
N PRO A 117 -7.82 -3.08 19.69
CA PRO A 117 -9.26 -2.80 19.80
C PRO A 117 -9.56 -1.30 19.79
#